data_d7657779121a3b187cffed8e33be15e7
#
_entry.id   d7657779121a3b187cffed8e33be15e7
#
_cell.length_a   1.000
_cell.length_b   1.000
_cell.length_c   1.000
_cell.angle_alpha   90.00
_cell.angle_beta   90.00
_cell.angle_gamma   90.00
#
_symmetry.space_group_name_H-M   'P 1'
#
loop_
_entity.id
_entity.type
_entity.pdbx_description
1 polymer ?
#
loop_
_entity_poly.entity_id
_entity_poly.type
_entity_poly.pdbx_seq_one_letter_code
_entity_poly.pdbx_strand_id
1 'polypeptide(L)'
;MRAMIKEDKKRKYLTIVLVMIVLGMLGIAYAWFMQRQKVASITKVKSPGDIIVSGVHGSTLDNLNLSYSSQDVTGNKVTVRNVICVDSAQSQYYLEVAHTTNVADLSLKIYPAQEETGKPSSEDYVKDTYNGTDYYYTYNTGTGYATGNDSAGNTLTRLTCVNPGESGLAQSSGTYHNDTYGTDETRVQNQAEPLYWKSSEKITLQPKGSYQNENIKCGFYGYYVLEASWTEQNKETDLVYVMAKYAD
;
A
#
# COMPACT_ATOMS: atom_id res chain seq x y z
N MET A 1 -5.39 47.87 -47.48
CA MET A 1 -4.24 46.98 -47.30
C MET A 1 -3.71 46.90 -45.84
N ARG A 2 -3.40 47.99 -45.13
CA ARG A 2 -2.93 47.98 -43.72
C ARG A 2 -3.92 47.40 -42.70
N ALA A 3 -5.24 47.55 -42.88
CA ALA A 3 -6.24 47.04 -41.97
C ALA A 3 -6.36 45.49 -42.00
N MET A 4 -6.30 44.89 -43.20
CA MET A 4 -6.34 43.42 -43.35
C MET A 4 -5.13 42.72 -42.71
N ILE A 5 -3.94 43.31 -42.84
CA ILE A 5 -2.72 42.73 -42.21
C ILE A 5 -2.79 42.77 -40.68
N LYS A 6 -3.48 43.77 -40.13
CA LYS A 6 -3.66 43.91 -38.66
C LYS A 6 -4.67 42.89 -38.10
N GLU A 7 -5.68 42.55 -38.90
CA GLU A 7 -6.69 41.51 -38.53
C GLU A 7 -6.10 40.11 -38.61
N ASP A 8 -5.29 39.80 -39.60
CA ASP A 8 -4.61 38.52 -39.74
C ASP A 8 -3.60 38.28 -38.59
N LYS A 9 -2.89 39.31 -38.15
CA LYS A 9 -2.02 39.18 -36.97
C LYS A 9 -2.82 38.93 -35.70
N LYS A 10 -3.94 39.62 -35.49
CA LYS A 10 -4.82 39.39 -34.33
C LYS A 10 -5.38 37.95 -34.30
N ARG A 11 -5.81 37.43 -35.45
CA ARG A 11 -6.30 36.05 -35.58
C ARG A 11 -5.20 35.05 -35.25
N LYS A 12 -3.98 35.24 -35.74
CA LYS A 12 -2.83 34.38 -35.44
C LYS A 12 -2.49 34.40 -33.94
N TYR A 13 -2.47 35.56 -33.29
CA TYR A 13 -2.26 35.65 -31.84
C TYR A 13 -3.39 35.00 -31.06
N LEU A 14 -4.65 35.15 -31.45
CA LEU A 14 -5.78 34.51 -30.81
C LEU A 14 -5.68 32.98 -30.91
N THR A 15 -5.29 32.47 -32.10
CA THR A 15 -5.10 31.03 -32.30
C THR A 15 -3.97 30.47 -31.42
N ILE A 16 -2.85 31.18 -31.32
CA ILE A 16 -1.72 30.79 -30.47
C ILE A 16 -2.14 30.76 -29.00
N VAL A 17 -2.84 31.77 -28.52
CA VAL A 17 -3.35 31.85 -27.15
C VAL A 17 -4.32 30.69 -26.88
N LEU A 18 -5.22 30.40 -27.82
CA LEU A 18 -6.17 29.29 -27.68
C LEU A 18 -5.46 27.92 -27.59
N VAL A 19 -4.45 27.69 -28.43
CA VAL A 19 -3.64 26.47 -28.39
C VAL A 19 -2.89 26.35 -27.08
N MET A 20 -2.33 27.45 -26.56
CA MET A 20 -1.65 27.44 -25.25
C MET A 20 -2.60 27.13 -24.11
N ILE A 21 -3.83 27.63 -24.14
CA ILE A 21 -4.88 27.33 -23.15
C ILE A 21 -5.25 25.84 -23.20
N VAL A 22 -5.45 25.28 -24.42
CA VAL A 22 -5.78 23.86 -24.60
C VAL A 22 -4.64 22.96 -24.09
N LEU A 23 -3.40 23.28 -24.42
CA LEU A 23 -2.23 22.55 -23.92
C LEU A 23 -2.09 22.65 -22.40
N GLY A 24 -2.38 23.81 -21.82
CA GLY A 24 -2.41 24.00 -20.37
C GLY A 24 -3.49 23.14 -19.70
N MET A 25 -4.70 23.11 -20.26
CA MET A 25 -5.79 22.25 -19.74
C MET A 25 -5.46 20.76 -19.86
N LEU A 26 -4.85 20.33 -20.98
CA LEU A 26 -4.40 18.95 -21.14
C LEU A 26 -3.30 18.58 -20.14
N GLY A 27 -2.36 19.50 -19.85
CA GLY A 27 -1.33 19.31 -18.84
C GLY A 27 -1.91 19.20 -17.43
N ILE A 28 -2.88 20.02 -17.09
CA ILE A 28 -3.59 19.96 -15.79
C ILE A 28 -4.40 18.66 -15.69
N ALA A 29 -5.12 18.27 -16.75
CA ALA A 29 -5.89 17.03 -16.79
C ALA A 29 -4.97 15.81 -16.67
N TYR A 30 -3.82 15.81 -17.33
CA TYR A 30 -2.82 14.75 -17.22
C TYR A 30 -2.22 14.68 -15.81
N ALA A 31 -1.81 15.81 -15.23
CA ALA A 31 -1.30 15.87 -13.87
C ALA A 31 -2.35 15.38 -12.85
N TRP A 32 -3.61 15.77 -13.02
CA TRP A 32 -4.72 15.33 -12.18
C TRP A 32 -5.01 13.84 -12.36
N PHE A 33 -4.92 13.31 -13.58
CA PHE A 33 -5.06 11.88 -13.87
C PHE A 33 -3.91 11.07 -13.25
N MET A 34 -2.66 11.53 -13.37
CA MET A 34 -1.50 10.89 -12.75
C MET A 34 -1.57 10.91 -11.21
N GLN A 35 -2.15 11.97 -10.64
CA GLN A 35 -2.31 12.08 -9.19
C GLN A 35 -3.41 11.16 -8.64
N ARG A 36 -4.35 10.73 -9.46
CA ARG A 36 -5.41 9.76 -9.10
C ARG A 36 -4.99 8.29 -9.17
N GLN A 37 -3.80 7.98 -9.62
CA GLN A 37 -3.26 6.61 -9.64
C GLN A 37 -2.74 6.13 -8.26
N LYS A 38 -3.00 6.88 -7.19
CA LYS A 38 -2.74 6.40 -5.83
C LYS A 38 -3.84 5.43 -5.44
N VAL A 39 -3.52 4.15 -5.55
CA VAL A 39 -4.49 3.07 -5.34
C VAL A 39 -4.82 2.84 -3.88
N ALA A 40 -3.88 3.11 -2.97
CA ALA A 40 -4.12 2.89 -1.56
C ALA A 40 -3.37 3.89 -0.67
N SER A 41 -3.96 4.20 0.45
CA SER A 41 -3.37 5.00 1.52
C SER A 41 -3.39 4.17 2.80
N ILE A 42 -2.26 4.09 3.48
CA ILE A 42 -2.21 3.49 4.81
C ILE A 42 -2.11 4.61 5.83
N THR A 43 -3.11 4.70 6.69
CA THR A 43 -3.14 5.68 7.76
C THR A 43 -2.75 5.02 9.07
N LYS A 44 -1.82 5.62 9.79
CA LYS A 44 -1.40 5.15 11.09
C LYS A 44 -2.51 5.39 12.11
N VAL A 45 -3.06 4.31 12.65
CA VAL A 45 -3.82 4.37 13.89
C VAL A 45 -2.83 4.18 15.03
N LYS A 46 -2.66 5.21 15.87
CA LYS A 46 -1.81 5.13 17.06
C LYS A 46 -2.44 4.14 18.03
N SER A 47 -1.82 2.99 18.21
CA SER A 47 -2.23 2.04 19.26
C SER A 47 -2.04 2.69 20.64
N PRO A 48 -3.01 2.58 21.55
CA PRO A 48 -2.79 2.93 22.94
C PRO A 48 -1.96 1.84 23.60
N GLY A 49 -0.64 1.96 23.57
CA GLY A 49 0.21 0.98 24.22
C GLY A 49 1.54 0.75 23.51
N ASP A 50 2.25 -0.22 23.95
CA ASP A 50 3.63 -0.51 23.62
C ASP A 50 3.79 -1.38 22.35
N ILE A 51 2.86 -1.30 21.40
CA ILE A 51 2.98 -1.92 20.08
C ILE A 51 2.80 -0.84 19.00
N ILE A 52 3.78 -0.76 18.11
CA ILE A 52 3.86 0.30 17.10
C ILE A 52 4.11 -0.35 15.75
N VAL A 53 3.33 0.04 14.74
CA VAL A 53 3.65 -0.22 13.33
C VAL A 53 4.34 1.02 12.77
N SER A 54 5.52 0.83 12.27
CA SER A 54 6.42 1.87 11.74
C SER A 54 6.95 1.48 10.37
N GLY A 55 7.76 2.33 9.76
CA GLY A 55 8.32 2.12 8.42
C GLY A 55 9.76 1.63 8.43
N VAL A 56 10.45 1.97 7.34
CA VAL A 56 11.88 1.65 7.13
C VAL A 56 12.72 2.07 8.33
N HIS A 57 13.61 1.20 8.77
CA HIS A 57 14.48 1.39 9.91
C HIS A 57 13.75 1.83 11.20
N GLY A 58 12.48 1.39 11.39
CA GLY A 58 11.65 1.78 12.52
C GLY A 58 11.20 3.24 12.52
N SER A 59 11.32 3.94 11.40
CA SER A 59 10.91 5.33 11.25
C SER A 59 9.41 5.51 11.40
N THR A 60 8.97 6.72 11.75
CA THR A 60 7.55 7.03 11.75
C THR A 60 6.95 6.80 10.38
N LEU A 61 5.88 6.02 10.32
CA LEU A 61 5.12 5.73 9.13
C LEU A 61 3.80 6.51 9.18
N ASP A 62 3.71 7.56 8.38
CA ASP A 62 2.47 8.32 8.24
C ASP A 62 1.59 7.72 7.12
N ASN A 63 2.22 7.34 6.01
CA ASN A 63 1.57 6.70 4.87
C ASN A 63 2.53 5.73 4.21
N LEU A 64 2.02 4.59 3.71
CA LEU A 64 2.75 3.77 2.76
C LEU A 64 2.60 4.35 1.35
N ASN A 65 3.72 4.45 0.65
CA ASN A 65 3.71 4.93 -0.73
C ASN A 65 3.41 3.77 -1.68
N LEU A 66 2.19 3.71 -2.20
CA LEU A 66 1.78 2.75 -3.22
C LEU A 66 1.78 3.36 -4.63
N SER A 67 2.51 4.46 -4.84
CA SER A 67 2.77 4.97 -6.19
C SER A 67 3.63 3.97 -6.94
N TYR A 68 3.33 3.74 -8.20
CA TYR A 68 4.04 2.80 -9.05
C TYR A 68 4.63 3.48 -10.29
N SER A 69 5.62 2.84 -10.86
CA SER A 69 6.26 3.18 -12.12
C SER A 69 6.05 2.08 -13.15
N SER A 70 6.49 2.28 -14.38
CA SER A 70 6.43 1.23 -15.41
C SER A 70 7.25 -0.03 -15.06
N GLN A 71 8.22 0.08 -14.15
CA GLN A 71 9.03 -1.05 -13.67
C GLN A 71 8.24 -1.96 -12.72
N ASP A 72 7.21 -1.42 -12.08
CA ASP A 72 6.35 -2.14 -11.15
C ASP A 72 5.21 -2.88 -11.86
N VAL A 73 5.13 -2.76 -13.19
CA VAL A 73 4.05 -3.32 -14.01
C VAL A 73 4.56 -4.52 -14.79
N THR A 74 3.87 -5.64 -14.63
CA THR A 74 4.12 -6.87 -15.42
C THR A 74 2.80 -7.29 -16.10
N GLY A 75 2.76 -7.16 -17.41
CA GLY A 75 1.52 -7.32 -18.17
C GLY A 75 0.54 -6.21 -17.85
N ASN A 76 -0.55 -6.54 -17.16
CA ASN A 76 -1.54 -5.59 -16.65
C ASN A 76 -1.59 -5.55 -15.11
N LYS A 77 -0.62 -6.17 -14.45
CA LYS A 77 -0.57 -6.25 -12.99
C LYS A 77 0.50 -5.32 -12.44
N VAL A 78 0.12 -4.45 -11.54
CA VAL A 78 1.01 -3.64 -10.73
C VAL A 78 1.40 -4.41 -9.48
N THR A 79 2.65 -4.29 -9.06
CA THR A 79 3.15 -4.84 -7.79
C THR A 79 4.08 -3.85 -7.13
N VAL A 80 3.70 -3.36 -5.96
CA VAL A 80 4.48 -2.39 -5.18
C VAL A 80 4.87 -3.00 -3.85
N ARG A 81 6.10 -2.73 -3.40
CA ARG A 81 6.64 -3.24 -2.14
C ARG A 81 7.07 -2.11 -1.23
N ASN A 82 6.69 -2.22 0.03
CA ASN A 82 7.07 -1.27 1.07
C ASN A 82 7.58 -2.03 2.30
N VAL A 83 8.41 -1.37 3.07
CA VAL A 83 8.93 -1.91 4.33
C VAL A 83 8.06 -1.43 5.48
N ILE A 84 7.67 -2.34 6.35
CA ILE A 84 7.03 -2.06 7.63
C ILE A 84 7.82 -2.70 8.76
N CYS A 85 7.76 -2.10 9.92
CA CYS A 85 8.36 -2.61 11.15
C CYS A 85 7.28 -2.67 12.23
N VAL A 86 7.20 -3.80 12.93
CA VAL A 86 6.42 -3.93 14.17
C VAL A 86 7.40 -3.86 15.33
N ASP A 87 7.20 -2.90 16.23
CA ASP A 87 7.96 -2.68 17.46
C ASP A 87 7.04 -2.89 18.65
N SER A 88 7.38 -3.78 19.57
CA SER A 88 6.48 -4.23 20.63
C SER A 88 7.19 -4.49 21.95
N ALA A 89 6.49 -4.22 23.05
CA ALA A 89 6.92 -4.62 24.38
C ALA A 89 6.75 -6.13 24.63
N GLN A 90 5.92 -6.81 23.85
CA GLN A 90 5.70 -8.26 23.94
C GLN A 90 6.28 -8.97 22.72
N SER A 91 6.73 -10.21 22.93
CA SER A 91 7.34 -11.03 21.88
C SER A 91 6.33 -11.59 20.88
N GLN A 92 5.02 -11.53 21.16
CA GLN A 92 3.99 -12.10 20.31
C GLN A 92 2.87 -11.11 20.03
N TYR A 93 2.36 -11.16 18.81
CA TYR A 93 1.25 -10.31 18.37
C TYR A 93 0.41 -11.01 17.30
N TYR A 94 -0.77 -10.48 17.04
CA TYR A 94 -1.54 -10.79 15.85
C TYR A 94 -1.35 -9.69 14.80
N LEU A 95 -1.12 -10.10 13.56
CA LEU A 95 -1.15 -9.22 12.41
C LEU A 95 -2.61 -9.03 11.99
N GLU A 96 -2.99 -7.79 11.79
CA GLU A 96 -4.32 -7.43 11.29
C GLU A 96 -4.17 -6.51 10.07
N VAL A 97 -5.03 -6.71 9.10
CA VAL A 97 -5.10 -5.88 7.89
C VAL A 97 -6.55 -5.51 7.66
N ALA A 98 -6.82 -4.25 7.43
CA ALA A 98 -8.12 -3.80 6.97
C ALA A 98 -7.98 -3.01 5.67
N HIS A 99 -8.87 -3.22 4.73
CA HIS A 99 -8.91 -2.41 3.51
C HIS A 99 -10.33 -2.28 2.96
N THR A 100 -10.59 -1.20 2.27
CA THR A 100 -11.80 -1.03 1.49
C THR A 100 -11.76 -1.88 0.22
N THR A 101 -12.87 -2.01 -0.47
CA THR A 101 -13.05 -3.02 -1.53
C THR A 101 -13.34 -2.40 -2.89
N ASN A 102 -12.82 -1.19 -3.15
CA ASN A 102 -13.06 -0.50 -4.41
C ASN A 102 -12.14 -0.99 -5.53
N VAL A 103 -10.89 -1.32 -5.18
CA VAL A 103 -9.91 -1.79 -6.15
C VAL A 103 -10.09 -3.27 -6.41
N ALA A 104 -10.45 -3.62 -7.64
CA ALA A 104 -10.55 -5.01 -8.06
C ALA A 104 -9.19 -5.70 -8.01
N ASP A 105 -9.19 -6.95 -7.58
CA ASP A 105 -8.00 -7.81 -7.52
C ASP A 105 -6.88 -7.28 -6.60
N LEU A 106 -7.20 -6.35 -5.67
CA LEU A 106 -6.23 -5.93 -4.67
C LEU A 106 -5.85 -7.13 -3.79
N SER A 107 -4.59 -7.49 -3.85
CA SER A 107 -3.99 -8.56 -3.05
C SER A 107 -2.88 -7.99 -2.21
N LEU A 108 -2.89 -8.32 -0.93
CA LEU A 108 -1.87 -7.91 0.03
C LEU A 108 -1.15 -9.14 0.55
N LYS A 109 0.19 -9.09 0.49
CA LYS A 109 1.07 -10.13 1.04
C LYS A 109 2.07 -9.45 1.96
N ILE A 110 2.37 -10.09 3.08
CA ILE A 110 3.30 -9.57 4.08
C ILE A 110 4.32 -10.66 4.37
N TYR A 111 5.58 -10.38 4.04
CA TYR A 111 6.68 -11.30 4.21
C TYR A 111 7.57 -10.87 5.37
N PRO A 112 7.94 -11.77 6.29
CA PRO A 112 9.02 -11.50 7.23
C PRO A 112 10.28 -11.11 6.47
N ALA A 113 10.95 -10.07 6.95
CA ALA A 113 12.13 -9.52 6.32
C ALA A 113 13.25 -9.29 7.33
N GLN A 114 14.48 -9.22 6.81
CA GLN A 114 15.67 -8.92 7.58
C GLN A 114 16.33 -7.67 7.00
N GLU A 115 16.65 -6.70 7.88
CA GLU A 115 17.46 -5.56 7.48
C GLU A 115 18.92 -5.98 7.32
N GLU A 116 19.51 -5.61 6.20
CA GLU A 116 20.89 -5.95 5.83
C GLU A 116 21.83 -4.75 6.08
N THR A 117 23.07 -5.04 6.40
CA THR A 117 24.09 -4.00 6.65
C THR A 117 24.57 -3.30 5.37
N GLY A 118 24.13 -3.72 4.21
CA GLY A 118 24.48 -3.17 2.90
C GLY A 118 23.69 -3.83 1.79
N LYS A 119 23.93 -3.43 0.55
CA LYS A 119 23.23 -3.99 -0.61
C LYS A 119 23.49 -5.50 -0.72
N PRO A 120 22.43 -6.34 -0.68
CA PRO A 120 22.56 -7.78 -0.86
C PRO A 120 23.05 -8.15 -2.25
N SER A 121 23.67 -9.32 -2.36
CA SER A 121 24.05 -9.91 -3.65
C SER A 121 22.89 -10.63 -4.34
N SER A 122 21.84 -11.00 -3.59
CA SER A 122 20.62 -11.60 -4.13
C SER A 122 19.75 -10.54 -4.79
N GLU A 123 18.88 -10.95 -5.74
CA GLU A 123 17.92 -10.04 -6.38
C GLU A 123 16.64 -9.84 -5.56
N ASP A 124 16.38 -10.70 -4.56
CA ASP A 124 15.16 -10.68 -3.73
C ASP A 124 15.33 -9.77 -2.51
N TYR A 125 15.41 -8.49 -2.75
CA TYR A 125 15.42 -7.48 -1.69
C TYR A 125 14.56 -6.27 -2.04
N VAL A 126 14.15 -5.55 -1.02
CA VAL A 126 13.55 -4.21 -1.13
C VAL A 126 14.58 -3.21 -0.63
N LYS A 127 14.77 -2.14 -1.40
CA LYS A 127 15.52 -0.97 -1.00
C LYS A 127 14.56 0.14 -0.62
N ASP A 128 14.78 0.76 0.51
CA ASP A 128 14.06 1.95 0.92
C ASP A 128 15.03 2.97 1.55
N THR A 129 14.65 4.23 1.62
CA THR A 129 15.54 5.32 2.05
C THR A 129 14.95 6.06 3.24
N TYR A 130 15.74 6.22 4.30
CA TYR A 130 15.40 7.01 5.46
C TYR A 130 16.51 7.99 5.80
N ASN A 131 16.20 9.28 5.97
CA ASN A 131 17.16 10.36 6.24
C ASN A 131 18.36 10.37 5.27
N GLY A 132 18.13 10.06 3.99
CA GLY A 132 19.17 10.04 2.96
C GLY A 132 20.07 8.81 2.98
N THR A 133 19.80 7.84 3.85
CA THR A 133 20.52 6.55 3.92
C THR A 133 19.65 5.46 3.31
N ASP A 134 20.27 4.65 2.46
CA ASP A 134 19.61 3.49 1.84
C ASP A 134 19.69 2.30 2.80
N TYR A 135 18.53 1.66 3.02
CA TYR A 135 18.38 0.43 3.79
C TYR A 135 17.88 -0.68 2.86
N TYR A 136 18.35 -1.88 3.10
CA TYR A 136 18.06 -3.04 2.27
C TYR A 136 17.41 -4.14 3.12
N TYR A 137 16.39 -4.78 2.59
CA TYR A 137 15.62 -5.81 3.30
C TYR A 137 15.50 -7.04 2.43
N THR A 138 16.07 -8.14 2.89
CA THR A 138 15.90 -9.44 2.25
C THR A 138 14.66 -10.14 2.78
N TYR A 139 13.99 -10.91 1.96
CA TYR A 139 12.80 -11.65 2.33
C TYR A 139 12.62 -12.89 1.43
N ASN A 140 11.78 -13.83 1.88
CA ASN A 140 11.47 -15.03 1.11
C ASN A 140 10.00 -15.00 0.67
N THR A 141 9.78 -15.00 -0.64
CA THR A 141 8.46 -14.98 -1.26
C THR A 141 7.62 -16.25 -1.01
N GLY A 142 8.24 -17.35 -0.59
CA GLY A 142 7.57 -18.58 -0.19
C GLY A 142 7.03 -18.57 1.25
N THR A 143 7.28 -17.52 2.02
CA THR A 143 6.84 -17.40 3.43
C THR A 143 6.00 -16.14 3.63
N GLY A 144 5.35 -16.01 4.78
CA GLY A 144 4.59 -14.82 5.15
C GLY A 144 3.08 -15.04 5.18
N TYR A 145 2.35 -13.95 4.97
CA TYR A 145 0.89 -13.89 5.15
C TYR A 145 0.24 -13.24 3.94
N ALA A 146 -0.95 -13.70 3.56
CA ALA A 146 -1.71 -13.16 2.42
C ALA A 146 -3.17 -12.92 2.76
N THR A 147 -3.76 -11.85 2.23
CA THR A 147 -5.21 -11.66 2.23
C THR A 147 -5.85 -12.48 1.11
N GLY A 148 -7.06 -12.98 1.35
CA GLY A 148 -7.83 -13.67 0.32
C GLY A 148 -7.36 -15.10 0.01
N ASN A 149 -7.78 -15.61 -1.14
CA ASN A 149 -7.39 -16.92 -1.64
C ASN A 149 -6.04 -16.82 -2.34
N ASP A 150 -5.01 -17.43 -1.77
CA ASP A 150 -3.82 -17.69 -2.52
C ASP A 150 -4.01 -18.96 -3.35
N SER A 151 -4.40 -18.80 -4.60
CA SER A 151 -4.56 -19.89 -5.56
C SER A 151 -3.24 -20.32 -6.19
N ALA A 152 -2.14 -19.65 -5.87
CA ALA A 152 -0.86 -19.82 -6.58
C ALA A 152 0.05 -20.90 -5.98
N GLY A 153 -0.41 -21.70 -5.03
CA GLY A 153 0.38 -22.78 -4.42
C GLY A 153 1.56 -22.29 -3.55
N ASN A 154 1.51 -21.05 -3.08
CA ASN A 154 2.51 -20.52 -2.18
C ASN A 154 2.31 -21.08 -0.76
N THR A 155 3.39 -21.20 -0.03
CA THR A 155 3.37 -21.62 1.39
C THR A 155 2.95 -20.53 2.36
N LEU A 156 2.41 -19.42 1.84
CA LEU A 156 1.96 -18.30 2.66
C LEU A 156 0.80 -18.68 3.56
N THR A 157 0.87 -18.28 4.81
CA THR A 157 -0.25 -18.39 5.74
C THR A 157 -1.35 -17.44 5.34
N ARG A 158 -2.54 -17.96 5.15
CA ARG A 158 -3.68 -17.14 4.79
C ARG A 158 -4.18 -16.37 6.00
N LEU A 159 -4.35 -15.06 5.84
CA LEU A 159 -5.10 -14.26 6.80
C LEU A 159 -6.59 -14.57 6.66
N THR A 160 -7.25 -14.78 7.78
CA THR A 160 -8.68 -15.06 7.83
C THR A 160 -9.44 -13.74 7.91
N CYS A 161 -10.42 -13.55 7.02
CA CYS A 161 -11.31 -12.41 7.08
C CYS A 161 -12.22 -12.54 8.32
N VAL A 162 -12.25 -11.51 9.15
CA VAL A 162 -12.97 -11.47 10.43
C VAL A 162 -13.97 -10.33 10.38
N ASN A 163 -15.21 -10.59 10.73
CA ASN A 163 -16.21 -9.52 10.82
C ASN A 163 -16.08 -8.79 12.19
N PRO A 164 -15.77 -7.47 12.19
CA PRO A 164 -15.55 -6.74 13.43
C PRO A 164 -16.89 -6.47 14.14
N GLY A 165 -17.36 -7.22 14.96
CA GLY A 165 -18.61 -7.04 15.72
C GLY A 165 -19.35 -8.35 15.96
N GLU A 166 -18.97 -9.39 15.25
CA GLU A 166 -19.48 -10.73 15.45
C GLU A 166 -18.35 -11.62 15.94
N SER A 167 -18.27 -11.83 17.24
CA SER A 167 -17.29 -12.69 17.86
C SER A 167 -17.37 -14.10 17.24
N GLY A 168 -16.37 -14.45 16.42
CA GLY A 168 -16.18 -15.80 15.91
C GLY A 168 -16.61 -16.07 14.47
N LEU A 169 -17.17 -15.12 13.74
CA LEU A 169 -17.45 -15.30 12.30
C LEU A 169 -16.23 -14.93 11.45
N ALA A 170 -15.43 -15.93 11.14
CA ALA A 170 -14.38 -15.83 10.15
C ALA A 170 -14.97 -16.03 8.74
N GLN A 171 -14.87 -15.03 7.87
CA GLN A 171 -15.17 -15.22 6.46
C GLN A 171 -13.94 -15.82 5.77
N SER A 172 -14.18 -16.85 4.97
CA SER A 172 -13.10 -17.55 4.28
C SER A 172 -12.54 -16.79 3.08
N SER A 173 -13.25 -15.77 2.59
CA SER A 173 -12.84 -14.91 1.48
C SER A 173 -13.51 -13.55 1.60
N GLY A 174 -12.79 -12.50 1.27
CA GLY A 174 -13.38 -11.19 1.06
C GLY A 174 -14.05 -11.12 -0.32
N THR A 175 -15.07 -10.30 -0.44
CA THR A 175 -15.72 -10.00 -1.72
C THR A 175 -15.34 -8.59 -2.14
N TYR A 176 -14.76 -8.44 -3.32
CA TYR A 176 -14.51 -7.15 -3.92
C TYR A 176 -15.74 -6.68 -4.68
N HIS A 177 -16.17 -5.48 -4.43
CA HIS A 177 -17.23 -4.82 -5.16
C HIS A 177 -16.63 -3.99 -6.28
N ASN A 178 -16.24 -4.64 -7.37
CA ASN A 178 -15.70 -3.97 -8.56
C ASN A 178 -16.78 -3.46 -9.52
N ASP A 179 -18.03 -3.64 -9.16
CA ASP A 179 -19.12 -3.01 -9.88
C ASP A 179 -19.08 -1.53 -9.59
N THR A 180 -18.48 -0.82 -10.51
CA THR A 180 -18.49 0.62 -10.61
C THR A 180 -19.59 1.31 -9.81
N TYR A 181 -19.30 2.48 -9.30
CA TYR A 181 -20.27 3.46 -8.80
C TYR A 181 -21.46 3.54 -9.76
N GLY A 182 -22.34 2.57 -9.64
CA GLY A 182 -23.55 2.54 -10.41
C GLY A 182 -24.54 3.56 -9.87
N THR A 183 -25.67 3.68 -10.52
CA THR A 183 -26.79 4.53 -10.10
C THR A 183 -27.48 4.06 -8.81
N ASP A 184 -26.94 3.04 -8.17
CA ASP A 184 -27.49 2.44 -6.96
C ASP A 184 -26.66 2.87 -5.74
N GLU A 185 -27.24 3.75 -4.93
CA GLU A 185 -26.63 4.25 -3.68
C GLU A 185 -26.27 3.12 -2.72
N THR A 186 -26.99 2.02 -2.73
CA THR A 186 -26.72 0.84 -1.89
C THR A 186 -25.39 0.18 -2.26
N ARG A 187 -25.05 0.17 -3.54
CA ARG A 187 -23.77 -0.37 -4.03
C ARG A 187 -22.60 0.48 -3.57
N VAL A 188 -22.71 1.80 -3.66
CA VAL A 188 -21.68 2.73 -3.23
C VAL A 188 -21.39 2.56 -1.73
N GLN A 189 -22.44 2.39 -0.93
CA GLN A 189 -22.30 2.17 0.51
C GLN A 189 -21.64 0.83 0.83
N ASN A 190 -22.01 -0.23 0.12
CA ASN A 190 -21.43 -1.55 0.31
C ASN A 190 -19.94 -1.61 -0.10
N GLN A 191 -19.55 -0.82 -1.10
CA GLN A 191 -18.16 -0.72 -1.55
C GLN A 191 -17.24 0.00 -0.55
N ALA A 192 -17.80 0.86 0.27
CA ALA A 192 -17.05 1.56 1.32
C ALA A 192 -16.83 0.70 2.58
N GLU A 193 -17.46 -0.48 2.67
CA GLU A 193 -17.35 -1.35 3.82
C GLU A 193 -15.99 -2.06 3.82
N PRO A 194 -15.18 -1.92 4.89
CA PRO A 194 -13.87 -2.52 4.92
C PRO A 194 -13.95 -4.03 5.18
N LEU A 195 -13.03 -4.77 4.57
CA LEU A 195 -12.72 -6.14 4.94
C LEU A 195 -11.64 -6.15 6.02
N TYR A 196 -11.79 -7.02 6.99
CA TYR A 196 -10.86 -7.21 8.10
C TYR A 196 -10.24 -8.60 8.06
N TRP A 197 -8.93 -8.64 8.10
CA TRP A 197 -8.14 -9.84 8.05
C TRP A 197 -7.30 -9.96 9.30
N LYS A 198 -7.16 -11.16 9.82
CA LYS A 198 -6.36 -11.43 11.02
C LYS A 198 -5.56 -12.71 10.82
N SER A 199 -4.34 -12.75 11.34
CA SER A 199 -3.57 -13.99 11.41
C SER A 199 -4.25 -14.96 12.37
N SER A 200 -4.41 -16.22 11.94
CA SER A 200 -4.98 -17.29 12.78
C SER A 200 -4.08 -17.61 13.98
N GLU A 201 -2.77 -17.45 13.79
CA GLU A 201 -1.76 -17.74 14.80
C GLU A 201 -1.02 -16.49 15.23
N LYS A 202 -0.44 -16.55 16.42
CA LYS A 202 0.44 -15.51 16.96
C LYS A 202 1.74 -15.51 16.20
N ILE A 203 2.19 -14.30 15.85
CA ILE A 203 3.47 -14.06 15.18
C ILE A 203 4.49 -13.71 16.26
N THR A 204 5.66 -14.35 16.21
CA THR A 204 6.75 -14.10 17.17
C THR A 204 7.73 -13.08 16.60
N LEU A 205 8.00 -12.04 17.38
CA LEU A 205 8.99 -11.01 17.10
C LEU A 205 10.35 -11.42 17.67
N GLN A 206 11.41 -10.91 17.07
CA GLN A 206 12.75 -11.10 17.61
C GLN A 206 13.06 -10.11 18.72
N PRO A 207 13.85 -10.50 19.74
CA PRO A 207 14.28 -9.58 20.78
C PRO A 207 15.23 -8.54 20.20
N LYS A 208 15.08 -7.27 20.63
CA LYS A 208 15.97 -6.18 20.23
C LYS A 208 17.43 -6.47 20.63
N GLY A 209 17.65 -7.01 21.81
CA GLY A 209 18.97 -7.37 22.30
C GLY A 209 19.96 -6.21 22.17
N SER A 210 21.08 -6.46 21.48
CA SER A 210 22.13 -5.46 21.21
C SER A 210 21.91 -4.68 19.89
N TYR A 211 20.81 -4.86 19.20
CA TYR A 211 20.52 -4.15 17.95
C TYR A 211 20.43 -2.64 18.18
N GLN A 212 21.38 -1.92 17.57
CA GLN A 212 21.55 -0.48 17.76
C GLN A 212 20.65 0.28 16.76
N ASN A 213 19.38 0.40 17.08
CA ASN A 213 18.44 1.22 16.34
C ASN A 213 17.61 2.07 17.31
N GLU A 214 17.82 3.38 17.28
CA GLU A 214 17.15 4.32 18.19
C GLU A 214 15.65 4.48 17.87
N ASN A 215 15.21 4.14 16.67
CA ASN A 215 13.82 4.21 16.29
C ASN A 215 12.99 3.07 16.88
N ILE A 216 13.61 1.92 17.16
CA ILE A 216 12.98 0.80 17.87
C ILE A 216 12.94 1.13 19.36
N LYS A 217 11.75 1.31 19.92
CA LYS A 217 11.54 1.80 21.30
C LYS A 217 11.29 0.69 22.30
N CYS A 218 10.76 -0.45 21.84
CA CYS A 218 10.35 -1.57 22.68
C CYS A 218 11.41 -2.69 22.71
N GLY A 219 11.10 -3.78 23.39
CA GLY A 219 12.02 -4.88 23.60
C GLY A 219 12.07 -5.91 22.46
N PHE A 220 11.06 -5.91 21.58
CA PHE A 220 10.93 -6.85 20.47
C PHE A 220 10.59 -6.10 19.19
N TYR A 221 11.06 -6.60 18.06
CA TYR A 221 10.76 -6.02 16.76
C TYR A 221 10.76 -7.06 15.64
N GLY A 222 10.18 -6.69 14.50
CA GLY A 222 10.25 -7.46 13.26
C GLY A 222 10.04 -6.57 12.06
N TYR A 223 10.87 -6.77 11.04
CA TYR A 223 10.68 -6.14 9.74
C TYR A 223 9.88 -7.02 8.83
N TYR A 224 9.11 -6.39 7.97
CA TYR A 224 8.29 -7.05 6.98
C TYR A 224 8.30 -6.27 5.68
N VAL A 225 8.22 -6.98 4.56
CA VAL A 225 7.91 -6.41 3.25
C VAL A 225 6.41 -6.60 3.01
N LEU A 226 5.70 -5.50 2.87
CA LEU A 226 4.33 -5.48 2.40
C LEU A 226 4.36 -5.38 0.87
N GLU A 227 3.81 -6.37 0.20
CA GLU A 227 3.57 -6.40 -1.24
C GLU A 227 2.08 -6.16 -1.50
N ALA A 228 1.77 -5.11 -2.24
CA ALA A 228 0.44 -4.82 -2.74
C ALA A 228 0.42 -5.03 -4.25
N SER A 229 -0.56 -5.75 -4.75
CA SER A 229 -0.71 -5.94 -6.19
C SER A 229 -2.17 -5.84 -6.64
N TRP A 230 -2.39 -5.25 -7.83
CA TRP A 230 -3.71 -5.01 -8.41
C TRP A 230 -3.64 -4.91 -9.93
N THR A 231 -4.79 -4.81 -10.60
CA THR A 231 -4.85 -4.61 -12.05
C THR A 231 -4.62 -3.13 -12.40
N GLU A 232 -3.69 -2.83 -13.30
CA GLU A 232 -3.26 -1.47 -13.66
C GLU A 232 -4.39 -0.57 -14.16
N GLN A 233 -5.39 -1.11 -14.84
CA GLN A 233 -6.50 -0.33 -15.39
C GLN A 233 -7.52 0.13 -14.36
N ASN A 234 -7.31 -0.20 -13.10
CA ASN A 234 -8.19 0.19 -12.03
C ASN A 234 -8.09 1.69 -11.77
N LYS A 235 -9.23 2.38 -11.74
CA LYS A 235 -9.32 3.83 -11.49
C LYS A 235 -9.79 4.15 -10.08
N GLU A 236 -10.07 3.13 -9.30
CA GLU A 236 -10.57 3.25 -7.95
C GLU A 236 -9.42 3.40 -6.95
N THR A 237 -9.74 3.83 -5.75
CA THR A 237 -8.79 3.94 -4.64
C THR A 237 -9.28 3.17 -3.44
N ASP A 238 -8.38 2.49 -2.76
CA ASP A 238 -8.64 1.83 -1.49
C ASP A 238 -7.85 2.47 -0.35
N LEU A 239 -8.37 2.31 0.85
CA LEU A 239 -7.65 2.57 2.09
C LEU A 239 -7.20 1.24 2.65
N VAL A 240 -5.92 1.13 2.95
CA VAL A 240 -5.32 -0.06 3.55
C VAL A 240 -4.71 0.31 4.90
N TYR A 241 -5.01 -0.50 5.90
CA TYR A 241 -4.46 -0.38 7.25
C TYR A 241 -3.74 -1.67 7.61
N VAL A 242 -2.48 -1.56 7.98
CA VAL A 242 -1.75 -2.66 8.61
C VAL A 242 -1.67 -2.38 10.09
N MET A 243 -2.12 -3.31 10.89
CA MET A 243 -2.28 -3.16 12.32
C MET A 243 -1.61 -4.34 13.03
N ALA A 244 -1.26 -4.12 14.28
CA ALA A 244 -0.72 -5.12 15.16
C ALA A 244 -1.50 -5.10 16.47
N LYS A 245 -1.90 -6.29 16.94
CA LYS A 245 -2.62 -6.45 18.19
C LYS A 245 -1.86 -7.40 19.10
N TYR A 246 -1.79 -7.09 20.41
CA TYR A 246 -1.22 -8.02 21.39
C TYR A 246 -1.90 -9.38 21.34
N ALA A 247 -1.09 -10.39 21.55
CA ALA A 247 -1.57 -11.73 21.78
C ALA A 247 -1.90 -11.86 23.26
N ASP A 248 -3.19 -11.78 23.60
CA ASP A 248 -3.71 -12.02 24.93
C ASP A 248 -3.44 -13.45 25.39
#